data_bc614179cbd69bc4f5fd8fe6fd7028d5
#
_entry.id   bc614179cbd69bc4f5fd8fe6fd7028d5
#
_cell.length_a   1.000
_cell.length_b   1.000
_cell.length_c   1.000
_cell.angle_alpha   90.00
_cell.angle_beta   90.00
_cell.angle_gamma   90.00
#
_symmetry.space_group_name_H-M   'P 1'
#
loop_
_entity.id
_entity.type
_entity.pdbx_description
1 polymer ?
#
loop_
_entity_poly.entity_id
_entity_poly.type
_entity_poly.pdbx_seq_one_letter_code
_entity_poly.pdbx_strand_id
1 'polypeptide(L)'
;MYLRFGKRVCDIVIGLIALPFVLIIVAICAPLIYFEDKGPIFYNAPRVGKDGRDFTMYKLRSMKVNAPDLVMEDGSTYNGADDPRMTRIGAFMRKASIDEMPQFINVLKGDMSVVGPRPDLRRETELYEGDDGEKLLVKPGITGYAAVYGRNSLPWRDRLKLDVYYVRHVSFALDVKVFFRTFYVIFKQDGVYVEPEDGDVKEASN
;
A
#
# COMPACT_ATOMS: atom_id res chain seq x y z
N MET A 1 23.31 7.44 10.46
CA MET A 1 23.95 6.41 9.60
C MET A 1 22.91 5.46 8.99
N TYR A 2 21.96 4.91 9.77
CA TYR A 2 20.94 3.97 9.27
C TYR A 2 20.11 4.54 8.11
N LEU A 3 19.48 5.70 8.26
CA LEU A 3 18.66 6.34 7.22
C LEU A 3 19.41 6.65 5.91
N ARG A 4 20.73 6.93 5.99
CA ARG A 4 21.51 7.29 4.79
C ARG A 4 21.91 6.09 3.95
N PHE A 5 22.31 4.98 4.57
CA PHE A 5 22.87 3.81 3.88
C PHE A 5 22.25 2.49 4.36
N GLY A 6 22.15 2.25 5.68
CA GLY A 6 21.73 0.97 6.23
C GLY A 6 20.35 0.54 5.77
N LYS A 7 19.40 1.47 5.79
CA LYS A 7 18.02 1.20 5.33
C LYS A 7 17.98 0.78 3.85
N ARG A 8 18.74 1.47 2.99
CA ARG A 8 18.81 1.13 1.56
C ARG A 8 19.44 -0.24 1.31
N VAL A 9 20.47 -0.59 2.07
CA VAL A 9 21.10 -1.93 1.99
C VAL A 9 20.09 -3.01 2.40
N CYS A 10 19.36 -2.82 3.51
CA CYS A 10 18.31 -3.75 3.93
C CYS A 10 17.21 -3.89 2.85
N ASP A 11 16.76 -2.77 2.29
CA ASP A 11 15.75 -2.74 1.21
C ASP A 11 16.20 -3.56 -0.01
N ILE A 12 17.44 -3.38 -0.46
CA ILE A 12 17.98 -4.12 -1.61
C ILE A 12 18.09 -5.61 -1.30
N VAL A 13 18.64 -5.98 -0.14
CA VAL A 13 18.80 -7.39 0.26
C VAL A 13 17.44 -8.08 0.33
N ILE A 14 16.47 -7.48 1.02
CA ILE A 14 15.13 -8.05 1.14
C ILE A 14 14.44 -8.09 -0.24
N GLY A 15 14.57 -7.05 -1.04
CA GLY A 15 14.01 -7.00 -2.39
C GLY A 15 14.57 -8.09 -3.31
N LEU A 16 15.89 -8.35 -3.26
CA LEU A 16 16.52 -9.42 -4.04
C LEU A 16 16.07 -10.81 -3.58
N ILE A 17 15.92 -11.02 -2.28
CA ILE A 17 15.39 -12.28 -1.73
C ILE A 17 13.92 -12.47 -2.13
N ALA A 18 13.12 -11.40 -2.13
CA ALA A 18 11.71 -11.46 -2.49
C ALA A 18 11.48 -11.64 -4.00
N LEU A 19 12.39 -11.18 -4.86
CA LEU A 19 12.19 -11.13 -6.31
C LEU A 19 11.83 -12.49 -6.95
N PRO A 20 12.49 -13.64 -6.64
CA PRO A 20 12.08 -14.95 -7.17
C PRO A 20 10.63 -15.29 -6.81
N PHE A 21 10.21 -15.02 -5.59
CA PHE A 21 8.83 -15.27 -5.13
C PHE A 21 7.83 -14.36 -5.86
N VAL A 22 8.17 -13.08 -6.06
CA VAL A 22 7.36 -12.15 -6.85
C VAL A 22 7.15 -12.69 -8.26
N LEU A 23 8.21 -13.17 -8.93
CA LEU A 23 8.11 -13.71 -10.29
C LEU A 23 7.21 -14.94 -10.36
N ILE A 24 7.33 -15.86 -9.39
CA ILE A 24 6.46 -17.06 -9.31
C ILE A 24 5.00 -16.65 -9.09
N ILE A 25 4.75 -15.75 -8.15
CA ILE A 25 3.40 -15.24 -7.86
C ILE A 25 2.79 -14.57 -9.08
N VAL A 26 3.54 -13.71 -9.75
CA VAL A 26 3.07 -13.05 -10.98
C VAL A 26 2.76 -14.09 -12.07
N ALA A 27 3.62 -15.10 -12.27
CA ALA A 27 3.40 -16.15 -13.25
C ALA A 27 2.13 -16.98 -12.97
N ILE A 28 1.79 -17.21 -11.70
CA ILE A 28 0.58 -17.93 -11.29
C ILE A 28 -0.66 -17.02 -11.41
N CYS A 29 -0.58 -15.79 -10.91
CA CYS A 29 -1.74 -14.89 -10.85
C CYS A 29 -2.09 -14.27 -12.21
N ALA A 30 -1.10 -14.05 -13.09
CA ALA A 30 -1.33 -13.41 -14.38
C ALA A 30 -2.38 -14.11 -15.26
N PRO A 31 -2.31 -15.43 -15.50
CA PRO A 31 -3.36 -16.11 -16.25
C PRO A 31 -4.72 -16.06 -15.54
N LEU A 32 -4.77 -16.19 -14.22
CA LEU A 32 -6.00 -16.13 -13.44
C LEU A 32 -6.70 -14.78 -13.60
N ILE A 33 -5.95 -13.68 -13.46
CA ILE A 33 -6.44 -12.32 -13.64
C ILE A 33 -6.93 -12.11 -15.08
N TYR A 34 -6.15 -12.56 -16.08
CA TYR A 34 -6.51 -12.38 -17.48
C TYR A 34 -7.76 -13.15 -17.86
N PHE A 35 -7.90 -14.42 -17.44
CA PHE A 35 -9.04 -15.25 -17.82
C PHE A 35 -10.34 -14.89 -17.11
N GLU A 36 -10.31 -14.15 -16.00
CA GLU A 36 -11.52 -13.73 -15.29
C GLU A 36 -12.32 -12.67 -16.06
N ASP A 37 -11.66 -11.65 -16.63
CA ASP A 37 -12.35 -10.54 -17.33
C ASP A 37 -11.60 -10.00 -18.55
N LYS A 38 -10.58 -10.72 -19.05
CA LYS A 38 -9.77 -10.38 -20.24
C LYS A 38 -9.04 -9.03 -20.17
N GLY A 39 -8.89 -8.47 -18.98
CA GLY A 39 -8.25 -7.17 -18.79
C GLY A 39 -6.74 -7.24 -18.51
N PRO A 40 -6.07 -6.10 -18.28
CA PRO A 40 -4.64 -6.03 -17.99
C PRO A 40 -4.31 -6.75 -16.67
N ILE A 41 -3.11 -7.36 -16.61
CA ILE A 41 -2.64 -8.09 -15.43
C ILE A 41 -2.26 -7.13 -14.30
N PHE A 42 -1.65 -6.01 -14.66
CA PHE A 42 -1.15 -5.02 -13.71
C PHE A 42 -2.08 -3.82 -13.64
N TYR A 43 -2.18 -3.26 -12.44
CA TYR A 43 -2.74 -1.95 -12.17
C TYR A 43 -1.61 -1.06 -11.66
N ASN A 44 -1.03 -0.30 -12.57
CA ASN A 44 0.08 0.61 -12.28
C ASN A 44 -0.47 2.00 -11.97
N ALA A 45 -0.56 2.32 -10.68
CA ALA A 45 -1.16 3.57 -10.24
C ALA A 45 -0.09 4.62 -9.91
N PRO A 46 -0.28 5.89 -10.30
CA PRO A 46 0.55 6.98 -9.81
C PRO A 46 0.34 7.14 -8.31
N ARG A 47 1.43 7.37 -7.58
CA ARG A 47 1.44 7.64 -6.14
C ARG A 47 2.47 8.71 -5.83
N VAL A 48 2.25 9.41 -4.71
CA VAL A 48 3.19 10.39 -4.20
C VAL A 48 4.23 9.69 -3.32
N GLY A 49 5.48 9.88 -3.67
CA GLY A 49 6.64 9.34 -2.97
C GLY A 49 7.39 10.38 -2.17
N LYS A 50 8.66 10.05 -1.86
CA LYS A 50 9.55 10.93 -1.11
C LYS A 50 9.70 12.29 -1.79
N ASP A 51 9.76 13.34 -0.97
CA ASP A 51 9.89 14.76 -1.39
C ASP A 51 8.75 15.21 -2.33
N GLY A 52 7.57 14.57 -2.24
CA GLY A 52 6.39 14.90 -3.04
C GLY A 52 6.48 14.50 -4.52
N ARG A 53 7.45 13.67 -4.91
CA ARG A 53 7.64 13.23 -6.29
C ARG A 53 6.72 12.08 -6.63
N ASP A 54 6.07 12.16 -7.79
CA ASP A 54 5.24 11.07 -8.28
C ASP A 54 6.10 9.89 -8.76
N PHE A 55 5.61 8.68 -8.49
CA PHE A 55 6.16 7.44 -9.04
C PHE A 55 5.04 6.48 -9.41
N THR A 56 5.35 5.51 -10.27
CA THR A 56 4.40 4.45 -10.65
C THR A 56 4.53 3.29 -9.68
N MET A 57 3.50 3.06 -8.87
CA MET A 57 3.43 1.92 -7.97
C MET A 57 2.95 0.67 -8.72
N TYR A 58 3.75 -0.39 -8.72
CA TYR A 58 3.41 -1.66 -9.37
C TYR A 58 2.52 -2.52 -8.48
N LYS A 59 1.41 -2.99 -9.05
CA LYS A 59 0.44 -3.82 -8.35
C LYS A 59 -0.25 -4.78 -9.32
N LEU A 60 -0.62 -5.98 -8.88
CA LEU A 60 -1.52 -6.84 -9.66
C LEU A 60 -2.93 -6.25 -9.61
N ARG A 61 -3.65 -6.33 -10.72
CA ARG A 61 -5.01 -5.85 -10.79
C ARG A 61 -5.94 -6.73 -9.99
N SER A 62 -6.64 -6.15 -9.03
CA SER A 62 -7.59 -6.81 -8.15
C SER A 62 -9.05 -6.37 -8.38
N MET A 63 -9.25 -5.33 -9.20
CA MET A 63 -10.58 -4.80 -9.53
C MET A 63 -10.94 -5.05 -11.00
N LYS A 64 -12.24 -5.01 -11.31
CA LYS A 64 -12.78 -5.11 -12.66
C LYS A 64 -12.20 -4.00 -13.56
N VAL A 65 -12.18 -4.23 -14.85
CA VAL A 65 -11.80 -3.20 -15.83
C VAL A 65 -12.79 -2.05 -15.76
N ASN A 66 -12.28 -0.81 -15.82
CA ASN A 66 -13.09 0.42 -15.74
C ASN A 66 -13.92 0.53 -14.44
N ALA A 67 -13.45 -0.03 -13.34
CA ALA A 67 -14.08 0.14 -12.04
C ALA A 67 -14.13 1.64 -11.66
N PRO A 68 -15.27 2.16 -11.15
CA PRO A 68 -15.39 3.54 -10.74
C PRO A 68 -14.43 3.86 -9.58
N ASP A 69 -14.00 5.11 -9.48
CA ASP A 69 -13.21 5.56 -8.33
C ASP A 69 -14.16 5.95 -7.19
N LEU A 70 -14.14 5.15 -6.12
CA LEU A 70 -14.98 5.36 -4.94
C LEU A 70 -14.16 5.95 -3.80
N VAL A 71 -14.69 6.97 -3.16
CA VAL A 71 -14.07 7.68 -2.03
C VAL A 71 -14.98 7.70 -0.82
N MET A 72 -14.38 7.76 0.35
CA MET A 72 -15.05 7.97 1.64
C MET A 72 -15.36 9.46 1.83
N GLU A 73 -16.18 9.80 2.80
CA GLU A 73 -16.49 11.22 3.13
C GLU A 73 -15.24 12.04 3.51
N ASP A 74 -14.24 11.39 4.14
CA ASP A 74 -12.97 12.03 4.49
C ASP A 74 -12.01 12.21 3.29
N GLY A 75 -12.45 11.88 2.07
CA GLY A 75 -11.66 11.96 0.82
C GLY A 75 -10.71 10.80 0.59
N SER A 76 -10.61 9.84 1.52
CA SER A 76 -9.78 8.66 1.35
C SER A 76 -10.39 7.65 0.36
N THR A 77 -9.56 6.80 -0.22
CA THR A 77 -10.02 5.76 -1.14
C THR A 77 -10.85 4.69 -0.41
N TYR A 78 -12.03 4.37 -0.93
CA TYR A 78 -12.87 3.28 -0.41
C TYR A 78 -12.20 1.92 -0.51
N ASN A 79 -12.30 1.12 0.55
CA ASN A 79 -11.74 -0.23 0.64
C ASN A 79 -12.60 -1.11 1.56
N GLY A 80 -13.85 -1.40 1.16
CA GLY A 80 -14.78 -2.25 1.92
C GLY A 80 -14.61 -3.74 1.65
N ALA A 81 -15.16 -4.58 2.52
CA ALA A 81 -15.15 -6.04 2.36
C ALA A 81 -15.97 -6.49 1.15
N ASP A 82 -17.12 -5.85 0.95
CA ASP A 82 -18.06 -6.13 -0.15
C ASP A 82 -17.92 -5.14 -1.32
N ASP A 83 -16.68 -4.68 -1.60
CA ASP A 83 -16.40 -3.75 -2.67
C ASP A 83 -16.83 -4.33 -4.03
N PRO A 84 -17.88 -3.77 -4.69
CA PRO A 84 -18.45 -4.31 -5.93
C PRO A 84 -17.49 -4.25 -7.13
N ARG A 85 -16.42 -3.48 -7.00
CA ARG A 85 -15.36 -3.37 -8.02
C ARG A 85 -14.44 -4.58 -8.04
N MET A 86 -14.41 -5.38 -6.98
CA MET A 86 -13.48 -6.50 -6.86
C MET A 86 -13.82 -7.62 -7.84
N THR A 87 -12.77 -8.22 -8.44
CA THR A 87 -12.87 -9.52 -9.07
C THR A 87 -12.77 -10.63 -8.01
N ARG A 88 -13.16 -11.86 -8.30
CA ARG A 88 -13.08 -12.98 -7.34
C ARG A 88 -11.63 -13.30 -6.98
N ILE A 89 -10.76 -13.35 -8.00
CA ILE A 89 -9.31 -13.54 -7.81
C ILE A 89 -8.72 -12.32 -7.09
N GLY A 90 -9.17 -11.11 -7.43
CA GLY A 90 -8.76 -9.87 -6.80
C GLY A 90 -9.07 -9.85 -5.29
N ALA A 91 -10.26 -10.28 -4.88
CA ALA A 91 -10.64 -10.37 -3.47
C ALA A 91 -9.71 -11.32 -2.71
N PHE A 92 -9.41 -12.52 -3.29
CA PHE A 92 -8.46 -13.45 -2.71
C PHE A 92 -7.05 -12.85 -2.57
N MET A 93 -6.52 -12.24 -3.65
CA MET A 93 -5.19 -11.64 -3.65
C MET A 93 -5.07 -10.50 -2.63
N ARG A 94 -6.09 -9.63 -2.54
CA ARG A 94 -6.12 -8.52 -1.60
C ARG A 94 -6.13 -8.99 -0.14
N LYS A 95 -6.93 -10.03 0.16
CA LYS A 95 -6.99 -10.62 1.50
C LYS A 95 -5.63 -11.15 1.98
N ALA A 96 -4.84 -11.70 1.05
CA ALA A 96 -3.50 -12.22 1.31
C ALA A 96 -2.37 -11.19 1.04
N SER A 97 -2.70 -9.95 0.63
CA SER A 97 -1.75 -8.91 0.20
C SER A 97 -0.82 -9.35 -0.95
N ILE A 98 -1.25 -10.33 -1.74
CA ILE A 98 -0.50 -10.87 -2.90
C ILE A 98 -0.44 -9.84 -4.03
N ASP A 99 -1.48 -9.04 -4.19
CA ASP A 99 -1.58 -8.00 -5.20
C ASP A 99 -0.52 -6.90 -5.04
N GLU A 100 0.05 -6.73 -3.86
CA GLU A 100 1.09 -5.75 -3.56
C GLU A 100 2.53 -6.28 -3.76
N MET A 101 2.70 -7.58 -4.01
CA MET A 101 4.03 -8.18 -4.20
C MET A 101 4.89 -7.52 -5.29
N PRO A 102 4.35 -7.03 -6.44
CA PRO A 102 5.16 -6.34 -7.44
C PRO A 102 5.82 -5.05 -6.93
N GLN A 103 5.39 -4.48 -5.79
CA GLN A 103 6.03 -3.30 -5.19
C GLN A 103 7.48 -3.56 -4.76
N PHE A 104 7.92 -4.83 -4.60
CA PHE A 104 9.34 -5.13 -4.40
C PHE A 104 10.20 -4.66 -5.59
N ILE A 105 9.65 -4.55 -6.80
CA ILE A 105 10.32 -3.95 -7.95
C ILE A 105 10.52 -2.44 -7.70
N ASN A 106 9.54 -1.74 -7.12
CA ASN A 106 9.68 -0.33 -6.73
C ASN A 106 10.75 -0.16 -5.63
N VAL A 107 10.82 -1.10 -4.69
CA VAL A 107 11.88 -1.10 -3.67
C VAL A 107 13.26 -1.23 -4.33
N LEU A 108 13.45 -2.17 -5.25
CA LEU A 108 14.73 -2.36 -5.95
C LEU A 108 15.09 -1.15 -6.82
N LYS A 109 14.12 -0.54 -7.51
CA LYS A 109 14.32 0.71 -8.25
C LYS A 109 14.68 1.90 -7.35
N GLY A 110 14.23 1.88 -6.09
CA GLY A 110 14.48 2.93 -5.12
C GLY A 110 13.35 3.97 -5.00
N ASP A 111 12.20 3.72 -5.59
CA ASP A 111 10.98 4.52 -5.43
C ASP A 111 10.37 4.30 -4.03
N MET A 112 10.46 3.06 -3.53
CA MET A 112 9.92 2.62 -2.24
C MET A 112 10.98 2.02 -1.32
N SER A 113 10.59 1.76 -0.10
CA SER A 113 11.29 0.99 0.94
C SER A 113 10.43 -0.22 1.33
N VAL A 114 11.01 -1.22 1.96
CA VAL A 114 10.23 -2.33 2.55
C VAL A 114 9.32 -1.80 3.66
N VAL A 115 9.88 -0.98 4.56
CA VAL A 115 9.13 -0.36 5.67
C VAL A 115 9.09 1.16 5.46
N GLY A 116 7.91 1.74 5.53
CA GLY A 116 7.69 3.18 5.37
C GLY A 116 6.21 3.55 5.43
N PRO A 117 5.86 4.83 5.38
CA PRO A 117 4.48 5.28 5.24
C PRO A 117 3.82 4.72 3.98
N ARG A 118 2.51 4.45 4.02
CA ARG A 118 1.77 4.05 2.82
C ARG A 118 1.73 5.21 1.81
N PRO A 119 2.03 4.98 0.51
CA PRO A 119 1.97 6.05 -0.49
C PRO A 119 0.51 6.43 -0.79
N ASP A 120 0.21 7.73 -0.72
CA ASP A 120 -1.11 8.28 -1.00
C ASP A 120 -1.25 8.71 -2.47
N LEU A 121 -2.49 8.91 -2.91
CA LEU A 121 -2.81 9.56 -4.17
C LEU A 121 -2.51 11.06 -4.10
N ARG A 122 -2.29 11.70 -5.25
CA ARG A 122 -2.04 13.17 -5.32
C ARG A 122 -3.18 13.95 -4.65
N ARG A 123 -4.44 13.60 -4.94
CA ARG A 123 -5.61 14.24 -4.33
C ARG A 123 -5.65 14.10 -2.80
N GLU A 124 -5.20 12.95 -2.26
CA GLU A 124 -5.13 12.73 -0.81
C GLU A 124 -4.06 13.62 -0.16
N THR A 125 -2.93 13.86 -0.87
CA THR A 125 -1.90 14.77 -0.36
C THR A 125 -2.32 16.25 -0.34
N GLU A 126 -3.30 16.64 -1.14
CA GLU A 126 -3.89 17.98 -1.13
C GLU A 126 -4.74 18.24 0.12
N LEU A 127 -5.17 17.17 0.79
CA LEU A 127 -5.94 17.24 2.04
C LEU A 127 -5.05 17.23 3.29
N TYR A 128 -3.72 17.25 3.14
CA TYR A 128 -2.80 17.26 4.28
C TYR A 128 -2.88 18.56 5.06
N GLU A 129 -2.84 18.44 6.39
CA GLU A 129 -2.89 19.55 7.33
C GLU A 129 -1.78 19.42 8.37
N GLY A 130 -1.34 20.56 8.92
CA GLY A 130 -0.32 20.57 9.97
C GLY A 130 0.95 19.79 9.59
N ASP A 131 1.24 18.74 10.36
CA ASP A 131 2.46 17.95 10.22
C ASP A 131 2.32 16.78 9.21
N ASP A 132 1.17 16.57 8.59
CA ASP A 132 0.89 15.41 7.72
C ASP A 132 1.90 15.29 6.58
N GLY A 133 2.40 16.41 6.05
CA GLY A 133 3.42 16.47 5.01
C GLY A 133 4.76 15.83 5.39
N GLU A 134 5.04 15.66 6.69
CA GLU A 134 6.28 15.02 7.13
C GLU A 134 6.40 13.57 6.66
N LYS A 135 5.26 12.88 6.41
CA LYS A 135 5.32 11.52 5.86
C LYS A 135 6.06 11.44 4.52
N LEU A 136 6.13 12.52 3.78
CA LEU A 136 6.85 12.61 2.50
C LEU A 136 8.37 12.81 2.65
N LEU A 137 8.90 12.98 3.86
CA LEU A 137 10.35 13.13 4.11
C LEU A 137 11.12 11.80 3.93
N VAL A 138 10.42 10.67 3.91
CA VAL A 138 11.01 9.34 3.71
C VAL A 138 10.39 8.64 2.51
N LYS A 139 11.00 7.56 2.03
CA LYS A 139 10.39 6.72 0.98
C LYS A 139 9.15 6.02 1.52
N PRO A 140 8.07 5.92 0.71
CA PRO A 140 6.92 5.11 1.06
C PRO A 140 7.31 3.63 1.19
N GLY A 141 6.54 2.88 2.01
CA GLY A 141 6.79 1.47 2.27
C GLY A 141 5.77 0.53 1.65
N ILE A 142 6.17 -0.74 1.43
CA ILE A 142 5.24 -1.85 1.16
C ILE A 142 4.43 -2.11 2.43
N THR A 143 5.07 -2.08 3.58
CA THR A 143 4.45 -2.08 4.91
C THR A 143 4.91 -0.89 5.72
N GLY A 144 4.20 -0.57 6.81
CA GLY A 144 4.51 0.60 7.62
C GLY A 144 3.91 0.55 9.01
N TYR A 145 4.27 1.53 9.83
CA TYR A 145 3.81 1.60 11.22
C TYR A 145 2.28 1.70 11.29
N ALA A 146 1.66 2.57 10.51
CA ALA A 146 0.22 2.67 10.42
C ALA A 146 -0.44 1.35 9.92
N ALA A 147 0.21 0.67 8.97
CA ALA A 147 -0.29 -0.59 8.43
C ALA A 147 -0.31 -1.74 9.44
N VAL A 148 0.57 -1.75 10.44
CA VAL A 148 0.66 -2.85 11.42
C VAL A 148 0.05 -2.51 12.79
N TYR A 149 -0.21 -1.23 13.10
CA TYR A 149 -0.79 -0.78 14.37
C TYR A 149 -2.17 -0.15 14.23
N GLY A 150 -2.57 0.34 13.06
CA GLY A 150 -3.84 0.98 12.80
C GLY A 150 -4.67 0.27 11.74
N ARG A 151 -4.01 -0.13 10.62
CA ARG A 151 -4.69 -0.66 9.43
C ARG A 151 -5.89 0.21 9.01
N ASN A 152 -6.89 -0.44 8.40
CA ASN A 152 -8.13 0.23 7.98
C ASN A 152 -9.18 0.36 9.11
N SER A 153 -8.88 -0.14 10.33
CA SER A 153 -9.75 0.06 11.51
C SER A 153 -9.66 1.48 12.08
N LEU A 154 -8.67 2.27 11.66
CA LEU A 154 -8.53 3.68 12.05
C LEU A 154 -8.95 4.60 10.91
N PRO A 155 -9.58 5.75 11.22
CA PRO A 155 -9.79 6.83 10.26
C PRO A 155 -8.49 7.23 9.56
N TRP A 156 -8.60 7.68 8.31
CA TRP A 156 -7.42 8.04 7.51
C TRP A 156 -6.53 9.09 8.19
N ARG A 157 -7.13 10.11 8.83
CA ARG A 157 -6.40 11.14 9.60
C ARG A 157 -5.57 10.56 10.73
N ASP A 158 -6.04 9.54 11.42
CA ASP A 158 -5.29 8.90 12.50
C ASP A 158 -4.17 8.00 11.97
N ARG A 159 -4.36 7.40 10.79
CA ARG A 159 -3.28 6.70 10.09
C ARG A 159 -2.15 7.64 9.68
N LEU A 160 -2.47 8.88 9.23
CA LEU A 160 -1.46 9.91 8.94
C LEU A 160 -0.61 10.24 10.17
N LYS A 161 -1.22 10.39 11.35
CA LYS A 161 -0.49 10.62 12.62
C LYS A 161 0.49 9.48 12.94
N LEU A 162 0.08 8.22 12.69
CA LEU A 162 0.97 7.07 12.88
C LEU A 162 2.11 7.05 11.85
N ASP A 163 1.87 7.48 10.63
CA ASP A 163 2.90 7.62 9.60
C ASP A 163 3.90 8.73 9.96
N VAL A 164 3.43 9.88 10.44
CA VAL A 164 4.28 10.98 10.96
C VAL A 164 5.10 10.51 12.17
N TYR A 165 4.45 9.78 13.11
CA TYR A 165 5.17 9.18 14.23
C TYR A 165 6.33 8.30 13.76
N TYR A 166 6.08 7.43 12.77
CA TYR A 166 7.13 6.58 12.19
C TYR A 166 8.28 7.42 11.63
N VAL A 167 7.98 8.46 10.85
CA VAL A 167 9.01 9.34 10.23
C VAL A 167 9.92 9.96 11.29
N ARG A 168 9.36 10.42 12.38
CA ARG A 168 10.11 11.04 13.50
C ARG A 168 10.95 10.05 14.30
N HIS A 169 10.63 8.73 14.22
CA HIS A 169 11.27 7.69 15.04
C HIS A 169 11.98 6.60 14.22
N VAL A 170 12.20 6.82 12.91
CA VAL A 170 12.83 5.82 12.04
C VAL A 170 14.15 5.32 12.63
N SER A 171 14.22 4.02 12.84
CA SER A 171 15.40 3.31 13.32
C SER A 171 15.41 1.88 12.82
N PHE A 172 16.59 1.24 12.81
CA PHE A 172 16.69 -0.17 12.44
C PHE A 172 15.80 -1.06 13.31
N ALA A 173 15.78 -0.83 14.63
CA ALA A 173 14.96 -1.60 15.56
C ALA A 173 13.45 -1.45 15.27
N LEU A 174 13.01 -0.22 14.93
CA LEU A 174 11.60 0.03 14.58
C LEU A 174 11.25 -0.66 13.26
N ASP A 175 12.10 -0.59 12.24
CA ASP A 175 11.88 -1.27 10.97
C ASP A 175 11.80 -2.79 11.12
N VAL A 176 12.71 -3.40 11.90
CA VAL A 176 12.66 -4.83 12.23
C VAL A 176 11.35 -5.19 12.94
N LYS A 177 10.93 -4.39 13.93
CA LYS A 177 9.68 -4.62 14.65
C LYS A 177 8.46 -4.55 13.73
N VAL A 178 8.38 -3.53 12.86
CA VAL A 178 7.31 -3.37 11.89
C VAL A 178 7.32 -4.53 10.89
N PHE A 179 8.48 -4.92 10.37
CA PHE A 179 8.64 -6.01 9.41
C PHE A 179 8.07 -7.33 9.97
N PHE A 180 8.49 -7.75 11.16
CA PHE A 180 7.98 -8.99 11.75
C PHE A 180 6.50 -8.90 12.14
N ARG A 181 6.05 -7.74 12.62
CA ARG A 181 4.63 -7.53 12.92
C ARG A 181 3.75 -7.61 11.68
N THR A 182 4.27 -7.27 10.50
CA THR A 182 3.55 -7.41 9.23
C THR A 182 3.09 -8.84 9.01
N PHE A 183 3.96 -9.83 9.22
CA PHE A 183 3.56 -11.25 9.09
C PHE A 183 2.44 -11.62 10.06
N TYR A 184 2.57 -11.23 11.33
CA TYR A 184 1.52 -11.48 12.32
C TYR A 184 0.17 -10.92 11.87
N VAL A 185 0.17 -9.68 11.37
CA VAL A 185 -1.05 -8.97 10.95
C VAL A 185 -1.65 -9.58 9.67
N ILE A 186 -0.82 -10.03 8.72
CA ILE A 186 -1.28 -10.74 7.51
C ILE A 186 -1.93 -12.08 7.89
N PHE A 187 -1.29 -12.87 8.78
CA PHE A 187 -1.83 -14.15 9.21
C PHE A 187 -3.14 -14.01 9.98
N LYS A 188 -3.27 -12.99 10.83
CA LYS A 188 -4.46 -12.75 11.64
C LYS A 188 -5.63 -12.16 10.81
N GLN A 189 -5.33 -11.58 9.65
CA GLN A 189 -6.30 -10.94 8.73
C GLN A 189 -7.15 -9.84 9.38
N ASP A 190 -6.73 -9.27 10.52
CA ASP A 190 -7.44 -8.20 11.21
C ASP A 190 -7.35 -6.88 10.42
N GLY A 191 -8.47 -6.13 10.31
CA GLY A 191 -8.53 -4.78 9.75
C GLY A 191 -8.08 -4.68 8.27
N VAL A 192 -8.34 -5.71 7.46
CA VAL A 192 -8.03 -5.68 6.01
C VAL A 192 -8.95 -4.70 5.29
N TYR A 193 -10.19 -4.56 5.76
CA TYR A 193 -11.24 -3.77 5.15
C TYR A 193 -11.72 -2.66 6.07
N VAL A 194 -12.24 -1.59 5.49
CA VAL A 194 -13.03 -0.57 6.19
C VAL A 194 -14.46 -1.07 6.27
N GLU A 195 -15.10 -0.94 7.41
CA GLU A 195 -16.56 -1.10 7.54
C GLU A 195 -17.17 0.30 7.48
N PRO A 196 -17.65 0.76 6.32
CA PRO A 196 -18.29 2.06 6.21
C PRO A 196 -19.68 2.01 6.84
N GLU A 197 -20.11 3.10 7.45
CA GLU A 197 -21.52 3.31 7.76
C GLU A 197 -22.29 3.59 6.45
N ASP A 198 -23.60 3.28 6.43
CA ASP A 198 -24.45 3.52 5.25
C ASP A 198 -24.43 5.01 4.85
N GLY A 199 -23.96 5.31 3.64
CA GLY A 199 -23.91 6.66 3.10
C GLY A 199 -22.52 7.27 2.96
N ASP A 200 -21.48 6.66 3.53
CA ASP A 200 -20.11 7.22 3.56
C ASP A 200 -19.35 7.12 2.22
N VAL A 201 -19.90 6.44 1.20
CA VAL A 201 -19.21 6.16 -0.06
C VAL A 201 -19.79 6.95 -1.21
N LYS A 202 -18.92 7.67 -1.94
CA LYS A 202 -19.28 8.49 -3.12
C LYS A 202 -18.36 8.16 -4.29
N GLU A 203 -18.81 8.38 -5.53
CA GLU A 203 -17.91 8.43 -6.68
C GLU A 203 -17.04 9.69 -6.60
N ALA A 204 -15.74 9.55 -6.87
CA ALA A 204 -14.86 10.69 -6.94
C ALA A 204 -15.32 11.60 -8.10
N SER A 205 -15.59 12.86 -7.82
CA SER A 205 -15.82 13.85 -8.87
C SER A 205 -14.53 14.06 -9.66
N ASN A 206 -14.60 13.86 -10.97
CA ASN A 206 -13.51 14.14 -11.91
C ASN A 206 -13.11 15.62 -11.90
#